data_ecdc63b7615f58f535bde9cfbec54532
#
_entry.id   ecdc63b7615f58f535bde9cfbec54532
#
_cell.length_a   1.000
_cell.length_b   1.000
_cell.length_c   1.000
_cell.angle_alpha   90.00
_cell.angle_beta   90.00
_cell.angle_gamma   90.00
#
_symmetry.space_group_name_H-M   'P 1'
#
loop_
_entity.id
_entity.type
_entity.pdbx_description
1 polymer ?
#
loop_
_entity_poly.entity_id
_entity_poly.type
_entity_poly.pdbx_seq_one_letter_code
_entity_poly.pdbx_strand_id
1 'polypeptide(L)'
;MFQSTGSVNEKLQAILNIELISGASLDCLLDTGFQGTLVVPRKFAEENSLPVTGRETFLGAENINIEFDTAVAGIKWLGDEFSLPVLVSESTEALIGVEMLIDAILEIDYKNSTVKITK
;
A
#
# COMPACT_ATOMS: atom_id res chain seq x y z
N MET A 1 1.26 -16.97 -14.04
CA MET A 1 1.18 -15.50 -14.09
C MET A 1 0.15 -15.00 -13.10
N PHE A 2 0.53 -14.05 -12.27
CA PHE A 2 -0.36 -13.45 -11.28
C PHE A 2 -0.62 -11.99 -11.61
N GLN A 3 -1.84 -11.54 -11.36
CA GLN A 3 -2.25 -10.18 -11.65
C GLN A 3 -3.02 -9.58 -10.48
N SER A 4 -2.86 -8.29 -10.29
CA SER A 4 -3.76 -7.47 -9.49
C SER A 4 -4.31 -6.38 -10.39
N THR A 5 -5.61 -6.18 -10.35
CA THR A 5 -6.29 -5.17 -11.16
C THR A 5 -7.01 -4.17 -10.29
N GLY A 6 -7.08 -2.95 -10.77
CA GLY A 6 -7.75 -1.87 -10.07
C GLY A 6 -8.31 -0.85 -11.04
N SER A 7 -8.54 0.35 -10.55
CA SER A 7 -9.18 1.41 -11.32
C SER A 7 -8.44 2.74 -11.18
N VAL A 8 -8.71 3.64 -12.09
CA VAL A 8 -8.28 5.04 -12.01
C VAL A 8 -9.50 5.88 -11.63
N ASN A 9 -9.41 6.67 -10.58
CA ASN A 9 -10.51 7.50 -10.11
C ASN A 9 -10.58 8.84 -10.85
N GLU A 10 -11.57 9.68 -10.48
CA GLU A 10 -11.79 11.00 -11.08
C GLU A 10 -10.60 11.94 -10.93
N LYS A 11 -9.77 11.74 -9.91
CA LYS A 11 -8.56 12.53 -9.67
C LYS A 11 -7.34 11.97 -10.39
N LEU A 12 -7.54 11.00 -11.29
CA LEU A 12 -6.47 10.31 -12.02
C LEU A 12 -5.50 9.54 -11.11
N GLN A 13 -6.00 9.06 -9.98
CA GLN A 13 -5.24 8.24 -9.05
C GLN A 13 -5.50 6.76 -9.32
N ALA A 14 -4.44 5.97 -9.34
CA ALA A 14 -4.54 4.52 -9.50
C ALA A 14 -4.86 3.89 -8.14
N ILE A 15 -5.91 3.09 -8.10
CA ILE A 15 -6.39 2.44 -6.88
C ILE A 15 -6.35 0.94 -7.05
N LEU A 16 -5.76 0.27 -6.06
CA LEU A 16 -5.66 -1.19 -5.99
C LEU A 16 -6.12 -1.66 -4.62
N ASN A 17 -6.69 -2.85 -4.59
CA ASN A 17 -7.09 -3.47 -3.34
C ASN A 17 -5.97 -4.35 -2.80
N ILE A 18 -5.66 -4.22 -1.52
CA ILE A 18 -4.75 -5.09 -0.79
C ILE A 18 -5.58 -5.97 0.13
N GLU A 19 -5.31 -7.26 0.10
CA GLU A 19 -5.97 -8.23 0.96
C GLU A 19 -5.01 -8.76 2.01
N LEU A 20 -5.46 -8.77 3.26
CA LEU A 20 -4.74 -9.42 4.35
C LEU A 20 -4.99 -10.93 4.33
N ILE A 21 -4.06 -11.72 4.89
CA ILE A 21 -4.23 -13.17 5.03
C ILE A 21 -5.49 -13.49 5.82
N SER A 22 -5.88 -12.61 6.76
CA SER A 22 -7.11 -12.76 7.54
C SER A 22 -8.40 -12.64 6.72
N GLY A 23 -8.33 -12.12 5.49
CA GLY A 23 -9.50 -11.87 4.64
C GLY A 23 -9.96 -10.42 4.60
N ALA A 24 -9.49 -9.58 5.54
CA ALA A 24 -9.78 -8.15 5.48
C ALA A 24 -9.10 -7.52 4.26
N SER A 25 -9.68 -6.47 3.71
CA SER A 25 -9.10 -5.81 2.54
C SER A 25 -9.19 -4.29 2.66
N LEU A 26 -8.40 -3.61 1.84
CA LEU A 26 -8.25 -2.17 1.90
C LEU A 26 -7.91 -1.63 0.51
N ASP A 27 -8.65 -0.61 0.07
CA ASP A 27 -8.32 0.09 -1.16
C ASP A 27 -7.17 1.06 -0.88
N CYS A 28 -6.16 1.01 -1.73
CA CYS A 28 -4.95 1.80 -1.57
C CYS A 28 -4.65 2.61 -2.82
N LEU A 29 -4.13 3.81 -2.63
CA LEU A 29 -3.60 4.61 -3.72
C LEU A 29 -2.21 4.10 -4.06
N LEU A 30 -1.95 3.88 -5.33
CA LEU A 30 -0.62 3.55 -5.81
C LEU A 30 0.22 4.83 -5.86
N ASP A 31 1.33 4.83 -5.14
CA ASP A 31 2.25 5.96 -5.09
C ASP A 31 3.68 5.48 -5.40
N THR A 32 4.08 5.61 -6.66
CA THR A 32 5.41 5.19 -7.10
C THR A 32 6.54 6.09 -6.58
N GLY A 33 6.20 7.24 -6.03
CA GLY A 33 7.16 8.12 -5.34
C GLY A 33 7.41 7.72 -3.90
N PHE A 34 6.58 6.83 -3.34
CA PHE A 34 6.79 6.31 -2.01
C PHE A 34 7.69 5.06 -2.06
N GLN A 35 8.87 5.16 -1.44
CA GLN A 35 9.87 4.09 -1.45
C GLN A 35 9.70 3.14 -0.27
N GLY A 36 8.51 2.61 -0.12
CA GLY A 36 8.19 1.64 0.92
C GLY A 36 7.20 0.62 0.41
N THR A 37 6.60 -0.11 1.31
CA THR A 37 5.62 -1.14 1.00
C THR A 37 4.20 -0.62 1.07
N LEU A 38 3.68 -0.43 2.26
CA LEU A 38 2.31 0.01 2.50
C LEU A 38 2.28 1.07 3.59
N VAL A 39 1.36 2.01 3.43
CA VAL A 39 0.91 2.88 4.53
C VAL A 39 -0.55 2.56 4.77
N VAL A 40 -0.90 2.26 6.01
CA VAL A 40 -2.28 1.96 6.41
C VAL A 40 -2.79 2.97 7.43
N PRO A 41 -4.08 3.33 7.40
CA PRO A 41 -4.66 4.17 8.43
C PRO A 41 -4.60 3.50 9.80
N ARG A 42 -4.43 4.29 10.86
CA ARG A 42 -4.42 3.75 12.23
C ARG A 42 -5.69 2.99 12.56
N LYS A 43 -6.83 3.49 12.11
CA LYS A 43 -8.11 2.81 12.34
C LYS A 43 -8.11 1.39 11.76
N PHE A 44 -7.60 1.23 10.53
CA PHE A 44 -7.50 -0.09 9.90
C PHE A 44 -6.56 -1.01 10.68
N ALA A 45 -5.40 -0.48 11.11
CA ALA A 45 -4.45 -1.26 11.90
C ALA A 45 -5.07 -1.74 13.22
N GLU A 46 -5.80 -0.88 13.91
CA GLU A 46 -6.46 -1.22 15.16
C GLU A 46 -7.60 -2.25 14.95
N GLU A 47 -8.45 -2.04 13.96
CA GLU A 47 -9.56 -2.93 13.63
C GLU A 47 -9.09 -4.34 13.24
N ASN A 48 -7.89 -4.45 12.69
CA ASN A 48 -7.31 -5.73 12.24
C ASN A 48 -6.22 -6.26 13.16
N SER A 49 -6.07 -5.66 14.33
CA SER A 49 -5.13 -6.09 15.38
C SER A 49 -3.70 -6.20 14.87
N LEU A 50 -3.27 -5.28 14.03
CA LEU A 50 -1.89 -5.24 13.56
C LEU A 50 -1.00 -4.72 14.69
N PRO A 51 0.01 -5.49 15.14
CA PRO A 51 0.83 -5.06 16.28
C PRO A 51 1.76 -3.93 15.88
N VAL A 52 1.81 -2.87 16.69
CA VAL A 52 2.82 -1.82 16.52
C VAL A 52 4.16 -2.36 17.00
N THR A 53 5.16 -2.34 16.14
CA THR A 53 6.47 -2.95 16.38
C THR A 53 7.60 -1.95 16.53
N GLY A 54 7.37 -0.67 16.24
CA GLY A 54 8.38 0.36 16.33
C GLY A 54 7.96 1.66 15.69
N ARG A 55 8.96 2.49 15.37
CA ARG A 55 8.78 3.76 14.69
C ARG A 55 9.86 3.95 13.63
N GLU A 56 9.50 4.65 12.56
CA GLU A 56 10.43 5.08 11.53
C GLU A 56 10.27 6.56 11.26
N THR A 57 11.37 7.21 10.93
CA THR A 57 11.43 8.62 10.59
C THR A 57 11.80 8.77 9.11
N PHE A 58 10.99 9.56 8.40
CA PHE A 58 11.25 9.89 6.99
C PHE A 58 11.52 11.38 6.86
N LEU A 59 12.44 11.72 5.95
CA LEU A 59 12.68 13.11 5.60
C LEU A 59 11.64 13.53 4.57
N GLY A 60 10.71 14.37 5.00
CA GLY A 60 9.68 14.94 4.13
C GLY A 60 10.16 16.18 3.39
N ALA A 61 9.21 16.87 2.74
CA ALA A 61 9.47 18.14 2.08
C ALA A 61 10.02 19.18 3.07
N GLU A 62 10.85 20.10 2.57
CA GLU A 62 11.44 21.18 3.36
C GLU A 62 12.27 20.68 4.56
N ASN A 63 12.86 19.49 4.46
CA ASN A 63 13.67 18.87 5.51
C ASN A 63 12.93 18.66 6.83
N ILE A 64 11.61 18.52 6.78
CA ILE A 64 10.81 18.19 7.95
C ILE A 64 10.82 16.67 8.14
N ASN A 65 11.18 16.22 9.34
CA ASN A 65 11.11 14.81 9.70
C ASN A 65 9.66 14.42 10.00
N ILE A 66 9.22 13.32 9.38
CA ILE A 66 7.89 12.75 9.62
C ILE A 66 8.09 11.39 10.27
N GLU A 67 7.47 11.20 11.44
CA GLU A 67 7.53 9.93 12.16
C GLU A 67 6.25 9.13 11.92
N PHE A 68 6.43 7.82 11.74
CA PHE A 68 5.33 6.87 11.64
C PHE A 68 5.53 5.73 12.62
N ASP A 69 4.46 5.24 13.19
CA ASP A 69 4.50 3.93 13.83
C ASP A 69 4.62 2.87 12.74
N THR A 70 5.31 1.79 13.06
CA THR A 70 5.40 0.62 12.18
C THR A 70 4.59 -0.52 12.78
N ALA A 71 4.03 -1.34 11.92
CA ALA A 71 3.29 -2.55 12.29
C ALA A 71 3.68 -3.66 11.34
N VAL A 72 3.27 -4.89 11.66
CA VAL A 72 3.48 -6.04 10.77
C VAL A 72 2.13 -6.50 10.26
N ALA A 73 2.01 -6.68 8.95
CA ALA A 73 0.80 -7.19 8.31
C ALA A 73 1.12 -8.42 7.48
N GLY A 74 0.29 -9.45 7.63
CA GLY A 74 0.30 -10.59 6.72
C GLY A 74 -0.60 -10.29 5.52
N ILE A 75 -0.07 -10.33 4.32
CA ILE A 75 -0.80 -9.97 3.11
C ILE A 75 -0.76 -11.08 2.06
N LYS A 76 -1.76 -11.02 1.18
CA LYS A 76 -1.81 -11.79 -0.07
C LYS A 76 -1.54 -10.84 -1.22
N TRP A 77 -0.52 -11.11 -1.99
CA TRP A 77 -0.14 -10.22 -3.08
C TRP A 77 0.49 -11.00 -4.23
N LEU A 78 -0.10 -10.88 -5.43
CA LEU A 78 0.42 -11.48 -6.66
C LEU A 78 0.79 -12.97 -6.50
N GLY A 79 -0.12 -13.72 -5.88
CA GLY A 79 0.02 -15.16 -5.72
C GLY A 79 0.82 -15.62 -4.51
N ASP A 80 1.40 -14.70 -3.75
CA ASP A 80 2.19 -15.01 -2.56
C ASP A 80 1.48 -14.56 -1.28
N GLU A 81 1.81 -15.21 -0.18
CA GLU A 81 1.41 -14.81 1.16
C GLU A 81 2.68 -14.56 1.97
N PHE A 82 2.78 -13.39 2.58
CA PHE A 82 3.96 -13.05 3.37
C PHE A 82 3.62 -11.94 4.37
N SER A 83 4.46 -11.82 5.39
CA SER A 83 4.38 -10.72 6.36
C SER A 83 5.38 -9.66 6.01
N LEU A 84 4.99 -8.40 6.17
CA LEU A 84 5.88 -7.28 5.92
C LEU A 84 5.60 -6.13 6.90
N PRO A 85 6.62 -5.29 7.15
CA PRO A 85 6.40 -4.08 7.92
C PRO A 85 5.61 -3.07 7.09
N VAL A 86 4.67 -2.40 7.74
CA VAL A 86 3.86 -1.33 7.17
C VAL A 86 3.95 -0.10 8.04
N LEU A 87 3.74 1.07 7.45
CA LEU A 87 3.66 2.32 8.19
C LEU A 87 2.21 2.57 8.59
N VAL A 88 2.01 3.07 9.80
CA VAL A 88 0.69 3.44 10.31
C VAL A 88 0.58 4.96 10.32
N SER A 89 -0.42 5.48 9.64
CA SER A 89 -0.64 6.91 9.44
C SER A 89 -1.93 7.35 10.12
N GLU A 90 -1.99 8.62 10.50
CA GLU A 90 -3.23 9.24 11.00
C GLU A 90 -4.17 9.66 9.86
N SER A 91 -3.73 9.57 8.61
CA SER A 91 -4.56 9.82 7.44
C SER A 91 -5.59 8.72 7.25
N THR A 92 -6.67 9.04 6.52
CA THR A 92 -7.68 8.05 6.12
C THR A 92 -7.29 7.30 4.85
N GLU A 93 -6.25 7.76 4.14
CA GLU A 93 -5.79 7.13 2.90
C GLU A 93 -4.72 6.07 3.16
N ALA A 94 -4.81 4.99 2.42
CA ALA A 94 -3.78 3.97 2.38
C ALA A 94 -2.96 4.11 1.10
N LEU A 95 -1.67 3.77 1.16
CA LEU A 95 -0.76 3.87 0.02
C LEU A 95 -0.08 2.54 -0.25
N ILE A 96 0.14 2.25 -1.53
CA ILE A 96 1.02 1.17 -1.98
C ILE A 96 2.29 1.81 -2.52
N GLY A 97 3.43 1.43 -1.95
CA GLY A 97 4.72 1.95 -2.37
C GLY A 97 5.40 1.09 -3.42
N VAL A 98 6.48 1.61 -3.96
CA VAL A 98 7.20 1.01 -5.10
C VAL A 98 7.81 -0.35 -4.76
N GLU A 99 8.10 -0.63 -3.48
CA GLU A 99 8.65 -1.94 -3.09
C GLU A 99 7.66 -3.08 -3.34
N MET A 100 6.36 -2.80 -3.41
CA MET A 100 5.36 -3.80 -3.77
C MET A 100 5.38 -4.17 -5.26
N LEU A 101 6.11 -3.42 -6.07
CA LEU A 101 6.17 -3.58 -7.52
C LEU A 101 7.46 -4.27 -8.00
N ILE A 102 8.32 -4.68 -7.09
CA ILE A 102 9.58 -5.34 -7.46
C ILE A 102 9.30 -6.57 -8.33
N ASP A 103 10.01 -6.68 -9.44
CA ASP A 103 9.87 -7.75 -10.44
C ASP A 103 8.49 -7.82 -11.11
N ALA A 104 7.71 -6.73 -11.04
CA ALA A 104 6.39 -6.67 -11.63
C ALA A 104 6.32 -5.62 -12.74
N ILE A 105 5.29 -5.74 -13.57
CA ILE A 105 4.98 -4.76 -14.61
C ILE A 105 3.72 -4.02 -14.21
N LEU A 106 3.79 -2.70 -14.18
CA LEU A 106 2.66 -1.83 -13.90
C LEU A 106 2.15 -1.22 -15.22
N GLU A 107 0.85 -1.37 -15.47
CA GLU A 107 0.18 -0.72 -16.59
C GLU A 107 -0.98 0.12 -16.06
N ILE A 108 -0.99 1.41 -16.38
CA ILE A 108 -2.08 2.32 -16.06
C ILE A 108 -2.70 2.80 -17.36
N ASP A 109 -3.97 2.52 -17.56
CA ASP A 109 -4.72 2.89 -18.74
C ASP A 109 -5.70 4.01 -18.38
N TYR A 110 -5.33 5.24 -18.68
CA TYR A 110 -6.16 6.41 -18.37
C TYR A 110 -7.35 6.57 -19.31
N LYS A 111 -7.33 5.90 -20.46
CA LYS A 111 -8.45 5.91 -21.39
C LYS A 111 -9.61 5.06 -20.88
N ASN A 112 -9.28 3.88 -20.35
CA ASN A 112 -10.28 2.92 -19.86
C ASN A 112 -10.38 2.90 -18.33
N SER A 113 -9.61 3.75 -17.65
CA SER A 113 -9.58 3.89 -16.19
C SER A 113 -9.28 2.57 -15.47
N THR A 114 -8.28 1.85 -15.97
CA THR A 114 -7.87 0.57 -15.40
C THR A 114 -6.41 0.60 -14.98
N VAL A 115 -6.10 -0.21 -13.98
CA VAL A 115 -4.73 -0.44 -13.50
C VAL A 115 -4.52 -1.95 -13.49
N LYS A 116 -3.34 -2.37 -13.93
CA LYS A 116 -2.96 -3.79 -13.89
C LYS A 116 -1.51 -3.93 -13.47
N ILE A 117 -1.27 -4.81 -12.51
CA ILE A 117 0.07 -5.22 -12.11
C ILE A 117 0.18 -6.70 -12.42
N THR A 118 1.24 -7.07 -13.13
CA THR A 118 1.48 -8.44 -13.58
C THR A 118 2.86 -8.90 -13.10
N LYS A 119 2.91 -10.11 -12.60
CA LYS A 119 4.16 -10.72 -12.16
C LYS A 119 4.29 -12.17 -12.61
#